data_0429bd6b69afe83fe13b51bb759dc26d
#
_entry.id   0429bd6b69afe83fe13b51bb759dc26d
#
_cell.length_a   1.000
_cell.length_b   1.000
_cell.length_c   1.000
_cell.angle_alpha   90.00
_cell.angle_beta   90.00
_cell.angle_gamma   90.00
#
_symmetry.space_group_name_H-M   'P 1'
#
loop_
_entity.id
_entity.type
_entity.pdbx_description
1 polymer ?
#
loop_
_entity_poly.entity_id
_entity_poly.type
_entity_poly.pdbx_seq_one_letter_code
_entity_poly.pdbx_strand_id
1 'polypeptide(L)'
;MKIKLSMQQVIQVVGVFFLFVGAGNSTFGNISGGAACFAAGILLILLFSFDVKQFNVFGLAAELKDKISEADKILESLRGISLPVSEIAIKNAAQAGRYDLIVPRKKLYEFVNSISRELEGMGVKVEDIERVRDEWYLATAIDMALPVHREIQKQIDFYHSQAINKNSDINYGKVILNDEEAKDFYEHLGNIEWDRHHYYSEVVSDINPNYKDYPQYLQKIITDLTGVPESVKAQMLIKTNEHILDIEYLINQKDIRRPDVWFK
;
A
#
# COMPACT_ATOMS: atom_id res chain seq x y z
N MET A 1 49.22 22.29 53.44
CA MET A 1 48.69 22.72 52.13
C MET A 1 48.31 21.46 51.34
N LYS A 2 47.01 21.10 51.24
CA LYS A 2 46.56 19.94 50.49
C LYS A 2 46.37 20.37 49.03
N ILE A 3 47.29 19.97 48.17
CA ILE A 3 47.18 20.18 46.72
C ILE A 3 46.11 19.24 46.21
N LYS A 4 44.90 19.73 45.88
CA LYS A 4 43.88 18.99 45.13
C LYS A 4 44.26 19.02 43.65
N LEU A 5 44.99 18.02 43.20
CA LEU A 5 45.18 17.81 41.75
C LEU A 5 43.86 17.39 41.12
N SER A 6 43.50 18.00 40.01
CA SER A 6 42.35 17.52 39.19
C SER A 6 42.71 16.17 38.57
N MET A 7 41.72 15.34 38.28
CA MET A 7 41.92 14.03 37.67
C MET A 7 42.72 14.13 36.35
N GLN A 8 42.53 15.20 35.61
CA GLN A 8 43.26 15.49 34.37
C GLN A 8 44.76 15.76 34.61
N GLN A 9 45.08 16.54 35.70
CA GLN A 9 46.50 16.76 36.07
C GLN A 9 47.20 15.49 36.55
N VAL A 10 46.45 14.59 37.25
CA VAL A 10 47.01 13.29 37.70
C VAL A 10 47.39 12.43 36.49
N ILE A 11 46.50 12.36 35.48
CA ILE A 11 46.75 11.53 34.28
C ILE A 11 47.86 12.11 33.43
N GLN A 12 47.98 13.42 33.29
CA GLN A 12 49.10 14.08 32.61
C GLN A 12 50.43 13.77 33.28
N VAL A 13 50.48 13.82 34.61
CA VAL A 13 51.66 13.48 35.40
C VAL A 13 52.04 12.01 35.19
N VAL A 14 51.04 11.09 35.18
CA VAL A 14 51.26 9.66 34.88
C VAL A 14 51.78 9.47 33.47
N GLY A 15 51.21 10.17 32.46
CA GLY A 15 51.69 10.11 31.08
C GLY A 15 53.14 10.57 30.95
N VAL A 16 53.53 11.70 31.59
CA VAL A 16 54.89 12.18 31.59
C VAL A 16 55.83 11.20 32.31
N PHE A 17 55.37 10.57 33.40
CA PHE A 17 56.15 9.53 34.09
C PHE A 17 56.42 8.32 33.16
N PHE A 18 55.44 7.85 32.38
CA PHE A 18 55.64 6.80 31.40
C PHE A 18 56.66 7.16 30.30
N LEU A 19 56.73 8.44 29.88
CA LEU A 19 57.73 8.91 28.94
C LEU A 19 59.15 8.80 29.53
N PHE A 20 59.33 9.19 30.80
CA PHE A 20 60.64 9.10 31.47
C PHE A 20 61.04 7.62 31.68
N VAL A 21 60.12 6.74 32.08
CA VAL A 21 60.37 5.30 32.22
C VAL A 21 60.75 4.67 30.88
N GLY A 22 60.01 5.07 29.80
CA GLY A 22 60.30 4.63 28.44
C GLY A 22 61.68 5.04 27.97
N ALA A 23 62.08 6.29 28.19
CA ALA A 23 63.41 6.78 27.87
C ALA A 23 64.49 6.08 28.66
N GLY A 24 64.28 5.84 29.97
CA GLY A 24 65.21 5.12 30.84
C GLY A 24 65.45 3.65 30.41
N ASN A 25 64.33 2.92 30.14
CA ASN A 25 64.39 1.52 29.67
C ASN A 25 65.15 1.40 28.31
N SER A 26 64.98 2.35 27.41
CA SER A 26 65.69 2.34 26.11
C SER A 26 67.15 2.55 26.24
N THR A 27 67.62 3.31 27.25
CA THR A 27 69.04 3.55 27.54
C THR A 27 69.75 2.35 28.21
N PHE A 28 68.98 1.51 28.94
CA PHE A 28 69.50 0.29 29.59
C PHE A 28 69.32 -0.99 28.75
N GLY A 29 69.03 -0.89 27.45
CA GLY A 29 69.11 -2.01 26.50
C GLY A 29 67.76 -2.73 26.30
N ASN A 30 66.70 -2.33 26.95
CA ASN A 30 65.35 -2.91 26.75
C ASN A 30 64.54 -2.02 25.77
N ILE A 31 64.88 -2.08 24.50
CA ILE A 31 64.32 -1.20 23.47
C ILE A 31 62.82 -1.43 23.29
N SER A 32 62.35 -2.68 23.31
CA SER A 32 60.92 -3.01 23.12
C SER A 32 60.05 -2.55 24.30
N GLY A 33 60.48 -2.75 25.51
CA GLY A 33 59.81 -2.27 26.72
C GLY A 33 59.80 -0.74 26.82
N GLY A 34 60.91 -0.08 26.41
CA GLY A 34 61.04 1.34 26.33
C GLY A 34 60.07 1.97 25.33
N ALA A 35 59.98 1.41 24.13
CA ALA A 35 59.07 1.87 23.09
C ALA A 35 57.59 1.72 23.50
N ALA A 36 57.21 0.64 24.16
CA ALA A 36 55.86 0.43 24.64
C ALA A 36 55.45 1.45 25.72
N CYS A 37 56.35 1.73 26.70
CA CYS A 37 56.11 2.74 27.72
C CYS A 37 56.04 4.16 27.12
N PHE A 38 56.91 4.45 26.13
CA PHE A 38 56.89 5.74 25.45
C PHE A 38 55.61 5.97 24.67
N ALA A 39 55.15 4.94 23.91
CA ALA A 39 53.86 4.99 23.19
C ALA A 39 52.66 5.15 24.11
N ALA A 40 52.63 4.42 25.25
CA ALA A 40 51.59 4.55 26.26
C ALA A 40 51.58 5.93 26.91
N GLY A 41 52.72 6.52 27.19
CA GLY A 41 52.86 7.89 27.71
C GLY A 41 52.31 8.94 26.77
N ILE A 42 52.71 8.87 25.47
CA ILE A 42 52.18 9.76 24.43
C ILE A 42 50.66 9.62 24.33
N LEU A 43 50.15 8.38 24.27
CA LEU A 43 48.72 8.09 24.12
C LEU A 43 47.89 8.64 25.31
N LEU A 44 48.40 8.52 26.55
CA LEU A 44 47.75 9.09 27.74
C LEU A 44 47.76 10.61 27.70
N ILE A 45 48.85 11.23 27.30
CA ILE A 45 48.94 12.68 27.18
C ILE A 45 47.99 13.18 26.09
N LEU A 46 47.94 12.52 24.93
CA LEU A 46 47.04 12.87 23.82
C LEU A 46 45.56 12.71 24.20
N LEU A 47 45.20 11.55 24.79
CA LEU A 47 43.78 11.30 25.17
C LEU A 47 43.24 12.27 26.20
N PHE A 48 44.08 12.80 27.13
CA PHE A 48 43.62 13.66 28.21
C PHE A 48 44.06 15.10 28.11
N SER A 49 45.00 15.44 27.23
CA SER A 49 45.29 16.84 26.87
C SER A 49 44.26 17.40 25.89
N PHE A 50 43.66 16.54 25.08
CA PHE A 50 42.49 16.90 24.27
C PHE A 50 41.28 16.42 25.05
N ASP A 51 40.46 17.37 25.57
CA ASP A 51 39.19 17.07 26.14
C ASP A 51 38.36 16.33 25.06
N VAL A 52 38.14 14.98 25.22
CA VAL A 52 37.48 14.14 24.23
C VAL A 52 36.05 14.62 23.94
N LYS A 53 35.50 15.44 24.84
CA LYS A 53 34.24 16.18 24.58
C LYS A 53 34.42 17.36 23.62
N GLN A 54 35.63 17.78 23.36
CA GLN A 54 35.95 18.83 22.41
C GLN A 54 36.95 18.32 21.34
N PHE A 55 36.76 17.09 20.89
CA PHE A 55 37.31 16.66 19.62
C PHE A 55 36.48 17.33 18.49
N ASN A 56 36.36 18.63 18.60
CA ASN A 56 36.14 19.55 17.51
C ASN A 56 37.46 19.54 16.73
N VAL A 57 37.68 18.43 16.00
CA VAL A 57 38.77 18.39 15.00
C VAL A 57 38.36 19.44 13.97
N PHE A 58 38.80 20.69 14.22
CA PHE A 58 38.94 21.78 13.26
C PHE A 58 37.96 21.73 12.07
N GLY A 59 36.70 22.07 12.30
CA GLY A 59 35.70 22.14 11.23
C GLY A 59 35.07 20.81 10.81
N LEU A 60 35.66 19.64 11.12
CA LEU A 60 35.09 18.33 10.74
C LEU A 60 33.69 18.08 11.30
N ALA A 61 33.42 18.53 12.52
CA ALA A 61 32.06 18.42 13.08
C ALA A 61 31.09 19.40 12.41
N ALA A 62 31.54 20.59 12.05
CA ALA A 62 30.76 21.55 11.30
C ALA A 62 30.55 21.06 9.87
N GLU A 63 31.61 20.58 9.21
CA GLU A 63 31.55 20.01 7.86
C GLU A 63 30.68 18.74 7.82
N LEU A 64 30.76 17.85 8.81
CA LEU A 64 29.90 16.68 8.94
C LEU A 64 28.44 17.08 9.13
N LYS A 65 28.17 18.09 9.95
CA LYS A 65 26.82 18.63 10.16
C LYS A 65 26.26 19.25 8.88
N ASP A 66 27.09 19.99 8.14
CA ASP A 66 26.71 20.59 6.86
C ASP A 66 26.45 19.50 5.81
N LYS A 67 27.26 18.44 5.75
CA LYS A 67 27.05 17.28 4.86
C LYS A 67 25.80 16.50 5.23
N ILE A 68 25.51 16.30 6.51
CA ILE A 68 24.25 15.67 6.96
C ILE A 68 23.06 16.56 6.55
N SER A 69 23.12 17.87 6.76
CA SER A 69 22.08 18.80 6.35
C SER A 69 21.87 18.85 4.82
N GLU A 70 22.95 18.74 4.05
CA GLU A 70 22.87 18.63 2.58
C GLU A 70 22.23 17.30 2.14
N ALA A 71 22.61 16.19 2.79
CA ALA A 71 22.01 14.87 2.55
C ALA A 71 20.52 14.85 2.90
N ASP A 72 20.11 15.45 4.02
CA ASP A 72 18.70 15.58 4.40
C ASP A 72 17.88 16.38 3.38
N LYS A 73 18.42 17.49 2.87
CA LYS A 73 17.79 18.27 1.79
C LYS A 73 17.65 17.45 0.49
N ILE A 74 18.67 16.68 0.13
CA ILE A 74 18.59 15.79 -1.05
C ILE A 74 17.53 14.73 -0.84
N LEU A 75 17.47 14.09 0.33
CA LEU A 75 16.43 13.11 0.67
C LEU A 75 15.04 13.71 0.62
N GLU A 76 14.84 14.91 1.15
CA GLU A 76 13.55 15.62 1.08
C GLU A 76 13.16 15.93 -0.37
N SER A 77 14.12 16.38 -1.18
CA SER A 77 13.93 16.63 -2.61
C SER A 77 13.58 15.36 -3.37
N LEU A 78 14.25 14.24 -3.07
CA LEU A 78 13.97 12.93 -3.65
C LEU A 78 12.56 12.43 -3.26
N ARG A 79 12.15 12.57 -2.01
CA ARG A 79 10.78 12.27 -1.56
C ARG A 79 9.74 13.10 -2.31
N GLY A 80 10.02 14.39 -2.48
CA GLY A 80 9.16 15.33 -3.20
C GLY A 80 8.95 14.96 -4.68
N ILE A 81 9.93 14.31 -5.32
CA ILE A 81 9.82 13.85 -6.71
C ILE A 81 9.26 12.42 -6.78
N SER A 82 9.68 11.53 -5.87
CA SER A 82 9.32 10.12 -5.90
C SER A 82 7.83 9.90 -5.70
N LEU A 83 7.19 10.68 -4.81
CA LEU A 83 5.76 10.52 -4.52
C LEU A 83 4.88 10.78 -5.75
N PRO A 84 4.98 11.92 -6.47
CA PRO A 84 4.19 12.14 -7.69
C PRO A 84 4.50 11.15 -8.81
N VAL A 85 5.77 10.74 -8.97
CA VAL A 85 6.16 9.74 -9.97
C VAL A 85 5.54 8.39 -9.66
N SER A 86 5.55 7.99 -8.40
CA SER A 86 4.92 6.75 -7.93
C SER A 86 3.40 6.78 -8.11
N GLU A 87 2.76 7.92 -7.86
CA GLU A 87 1.33 8.11 -8.11
C GLU A 87 0.98 7.86 -9.58
N ILE A 88 1.73 8.48 -10.50
CA ILE A 88 1.55 8.27 -11.95
C ILE A 88 1.82 6.80 -12.33
N ALA A 89 2.86 6.20 -11.79
CA ALA A 89 3.23 4.81 -12.10
C ALA A 89 2.16 3.82 -11.61
N ILE A 90 1.63 4.01 -10.40
CA ILE A 90 0.56 3.17 -9.83
C ILE A 90 -0.76 3.38 -10.59
N LYS A 91 -1.09 4.62 -10.95
CA LYS A 91 -2.25 4.93 -11.77
C LYS A 91 -2.17 4.25 -13.15
N ASN A 92 -1.02 4.33 -13.80
CA ASN A 92 -0.80 3.62 -15.07
C ASN A 92 -0.90 2.11 -14.90
N ALA A 93 -0.39 1.54 -13.81
CA ALA A 93 -0.54 0.11 -13.50
C ALA A 93 -2.01 -0.29 -13.27
N ALA A 94 -2.79 0.54 -12.60
CA ALA A 94 -4.23 0.34 -12.40
C ALA A 94 -5.00 0.33 -13.74
N GLN A 95 -4.54 1.10 -14.72
CA GLN A 95 -5.16 1.21 -16.05
C GLN A 95 -4.63 0.17 -17.05
N ALA A 96 -3.38 -0.28 -16.90
CA ALA A 96 -2.70 -1.15 -17.87
C ALA A 96 -3.40 -2.51 -18.10
N GLY A 97 -4.17 -3.00 -17.13
CA GLY A 97 -4.94 -4.24 -17.26
C GLY A 97 -6.25 -4.08 -18.05
N ARG A 98 -6.65 -2.84 -18.40
CA ARG A 98 -7.97 -2.54 -19.01
C ARG A 98 -7.92 -2.23 -20.50
N TYR A 99 -6.75 -1.89 -21.05
CA TYR A 99 -6.57 -1.48 -22.44
C TYR A 99 -5.65 -2.44 -23.19
N ASP A 100 -6.09 -3.69 -23.43
CA ASP A 100 -5.40 -4.72 -24.25
C ASP A 100 -3.90 -4.94 -23.94
N LEU A 101 -3.35 -4.32 -22.93
CA LEU A 101 -1.99 -4.60 -22.46
C LEU A 101 -2.03 -5.87 -21.62
N ILE A 102 -1.56 -6.97 -22.18
CA ILE A 102 -1.51 -8.29 -21.54
C ILE A 102 -0.38 -8.30 -20.48
N VAL A 103 -0.52 -7.47 -19.46
CA VAL A 103 0.35 -7.54 -18.28
C VAL A 103 -0.32 -8.42 -17.24
N PRO A 104 0.31 -9.54 -16.82
CA PRO A 104 -0.27 -10.40 -15.80
C PRO A 104 -0.58 -9.63 -14.52
N ARG A 105 -1.80 -9.79 -13.98
CA ARG A 105 -2.26 -9.11 -12.75
C ARG A 105 -1.28 -9.28 -11.59
N LYS A 106 -0.67 -10.45 -11.46
CA LYS A 106 0.37 -10.72 -10.46
C LYS A 106 1.55 -9.76 -10.57
N LYS A 107 2.03 -9.49 -11.79
CA LYS A 107 3.15 -8.57 -12.01
C LYS A 107 2.79 -7.12 -11.65
N LEU A 108 1.55 -6.70 -11.96
CA LEU A 108 1.06 -5.37 -11.57
C LEU A 108 0.98 -5.23 -10.04
N TYR A 109 0.47 -6.24 -9.35
CA TYR A 109 0.41 -6.30 -7.90
C TYR A 109 1.81 -6.25 -7.27
N GLU A 110 2.74 -7.06 -7.76
CA GLU A 110 4.14 -7.07 -7.30
C GLU A 110 4.82 -5.71 -7.53
N PHE A 111 4.55 -5.08 -8.67
CA PHE A 111 5.06 -3.75 -9.02
C PHE A 111 4.54 -2.67 -8.05
N VAL A 112 3.23 -2.62 -7.80
CA VAL A 112 2.63 -1.66 -6.86
C VAL A 112 3.18 -1.85 -5.44
N ASN A 113 3.33 -3.10 -4.98
CA ASN A 113 3.90 -3.39 -3.68
C ASN A 113 5.41 -3.06 -3.61
N SER A 114 6.15 -3.19 -4.71
CA SER A 114 7.57 -2.78 -4.77
C SER A 114 7.70 -1.27 -4.61
N ILE A 115 6.91 -0.49 -5.36
CA ILE A 115 6.90 0.98 -5.23
C ILE A 115 6.55 1.38 -3.78
N SER A 116 5.54 0.76 -3.18
CA SER A 116 5.13 1.07 -1.81
C SER A 116 6.25 0.84 -0.80
N ARG A 117 6.97 -0.27 -0.92
CA ARG A 117 8.13 -0.58 -0.05
C ARG A 117 9.28 0.41 -0.24
N GLU A 118 9.55 0.84 -1.47
CA GLU A 118 10.58 1.86 -1.74
C GLU A 118 10.20 3.21 -1.12
N LEU A 119 8.94 3.65 -1.25
CA LEU A 119 8.45 4.87 -0.61
C LEU A 119 8.55 4.78 0.92
N GLU A 120 8.21 3.64 1.51
CA GLU A 120 8.35 3.39 2.95
C GLU A 120 9.83 3.44 3.37
N GLY A 121 10.71 2.79 2.60
CA GLY A 121 12.16 2.85 2.80
C GLY A 121 12.75 4.26 2.72
N MET A 122 12.15 5.14 1.94
CA MET A 122 12.48 6.56 1.89
C MET A 122 11.91 7.36 3.06
N GLY A 123 11.09 6.75 3.93
CA GLY A 123 10.42 7.40 5.06
C GLY A 123 9.25 8.29 4.65
N VAL A 124 8.57 7.96 3.54
CA VAL A 124 7.28 8.57 3.19
C VAL A 124 6.23 8.09 4.19
N LYS A 125 5.31 8.97 4.58
CA LYS A 125 4.25 8.63 5.54
C LYS A 125 3.30 7.59 4.96
N VAL A 126 2.81 6.70 5.82
CA VAL A 126 1.88 5.63 5.43
C VAL A 126 0.61 6.20 4.78
N GLU A 127 0.10 7.32 5.29
CA GLU A 127 -1.10 7.97 4.75
C GLU A 127 -0.90 8.46 3.31
N ASP A 128 0.30 8.95 2.97
CA ASP A 128 0.64 9.37 1.61
C ASP A 128 0.79 8.16 0.67
N ILE A 129 1.37 7.06 1.15
CA ILE A 129 1.47 5.81 0.39
C ILE A 129 0.08 5.22 0.12
N GLU A 130 -0.80 5.19 1.13
CA GLU A 130 -2.18 4.73 0.97
C GLU A 130 -2.95 5.59 -0.05
N ARG A 131 -2.82 6.91 0.02
CA ARG A 131 -3.44 7.83 -0.96
C ARG A 131 -2.98 7.55 -2.39
N VAL A 132 -1.69 7.30 -2.59
CA VAL A 132 -1.12 6.96 -3.91
C VAL A 132 -1.65 5.62 -4.43
N ARG A 133 -2.00 4.68 -3.54
CA ARG A 133 -2.55 3.36 -3.88
C ARG A 133 -4.06 3.35 -4.08
N ASP A 134 -4.79 4.40 -3.73
CA ASP A 134 -6.26 4.41 -3.76
C ASP A 134 -6.82 4.06 -5.16
N GLU A 135 -6.23 4.58 -6.24
CA GLU A 135 -6.67 4.24 -7.60
C GLU A 135 -6.43 2.76 -7.95
N TRP A 136 -5.35 2.17 -7.44
CA TRP A 136 -5.09 0.75 -7.60
C TRP A 136 -6.13 -0.11 -6.87
N TYR A 137 -6.48 0.26 -5.64
CA TYR A 137 -7.50 -0.46 -4.88
C TYR A 137 -8.89 -0.34 -5.53
N LEU A 138 -9.26 0.85 -6.01
CA LEU A 138 -10.49 1.06 -6.75
C LEU A 138 -10.54 0.18 -8.00
N ALA A 139 -9.51 0.22 -8.83
CA ALA A 139 -9.42 -0.59 -10.03
C ALA A 139 -9.51 -2.09 -9.73
N THR A 140 -8.80 -2.54 -8.69
CA THR A 140 -8.81 -3.94 -8.26
C THR A 140 -10.18 -4.36 -7.71
N ALA A 141 -10.83 -3.53 -6.92
CA ALA A 141 -12.18 -3.80 -6.41
C ALA A 141 -13.20 -3.92 -7.54
N ILE A 142 -13.14 -3.06 -8.56
CA ILE A 142 -13.99 -3.15 -9.75
C ILE A 142 -13.74 -4.47 -10.49
N ASP A 143 -12.49 -4.86 -10.69
CA ASP A 143 -12.17 -6.14 -11.33
C ASP A 143 -12.68 -7.34 -10.53
N MET A 144 -12.59 -7.27 -9.19
CA MET A 144 -13.12 -8.30 -8.29
C MET A 144 -14.65 -8.35 -8.32
N ALA A 145 -15.33 -7.27 -8.65
CA ALA A 145 -16.78 -7.22 -8.76
C ALA A 145 -17.31 -7.77 -10.09
N LEU A 146 -16.48 -7.93 -11.12
CA LEU A 146 -16.93 -8.43 -12.43
C LEU A 146 -17.72 -9.75 -12.38
N PRO A 147 -17.33 -10.77 -11.56
CA PRO A 147 -18.14 -11.99 -11.44
C PRO A 147 -19.51 -11.75 -10.83
N VAL A 148 -19.64 -10.79 -9.91
CA VAL A 148 -20.93 -10.39 -9.30
C VAL A 148 -21.79 -9.71 -10.37
N HIS A 149 -21.25 -8.73 -11.08
CA HIS A 149 -21.94 -8.06 -12.17
C HIS A 149 -22.40 -9.02 -13.26
N ARG A 150 -21.58 -10.00 -13.64
CA ARG A 150 -21.97 -11.03 -14.62
C ARG A 150 -23.13 -11.88 -14.15
N GLU A 151 -23.20 -12.21 -12.87
CA GLU A 151 -24.34 -12.98 -12.33
C GLU A 151 -25.60 -12.11 -12.30
N ILE A 152 -25.53 -10.85 -11.91
CA ILE A 152 -26.66 -9.92 -11.95
C ILE A 152 -27.18 -9.78 -13.37
N GLN A 153 -26.31 -9.46 -14.30
CA GLN A 153 -26.66 -9.32 -15.73
C GLN A 153 -27.31 -10.59 -16.28
N LYS A 154 -26.73 -11.74 -15.99
CA LYS A 154 -27.25 -13.02 -16.43
C LYS A 154 -28.69 -13.25 -15.97
N GLN A 155 -29.00 -12.94 -14.72
CA GLN A 155 -30.35 -13.14 -14.18
C GLN A 155 -31.34 -12.12 -14.74
N ILE A 156 -30.96 -10.85 -14.83
CA ILE A 156 -31.81 -9.82 -15.45
C ILE A 156 -32.14 -10.19 -16.90
N ASP A 157 -31.13 -10.53 -17.70
CA ASP A 157 -31.33 -10.87 -19.11
C ASP A 157 -32.16 -12.14 -19.28
N PHE A 158 -32.01 -13.11 -18.39
CA PHE A 158 -32.81 -14.34 -18.40
C PHE A 158 -34.30 -14.04 -18.16
N TYR A 159 -34.61 -13.31 -17.08
CA TYR A 159 -36.01 -12.98 -16.75
C TYR A 159 -36.63 -12.04 -17.78
N HIS A 160 -35.87 -11.06 -18.26
CA HIS A 160 -36.30 -10.19 -19.34
C HIS A 160 -36.64 -10.98 -20.61
N SER A 161 -35.79 -11.91 -21.04
CA SER A 161 -36.02 -12.74 -22.21
C SER A 161 -37.27 -13.62 -22.05
N GLN A 162 -37.50 -14.18 -20.86
CA GLN A 162 -38.72 -14.95 -20.57
C GLN A 162 -39.99 -14.08 -20.67
N ALA A 163 -39.94 -12.87 -20.08
CA ALA A 163 -41.08 -11.96 -20.11
C ALA A 163 -41.41 -11.50 -21.54
N ILE A 164 -40.39 -11.16 -22.34
CA ILE A 164 -40.56 -10.76 -23.75
C ILE A 164 -41.13 -11.92 -24.59
N ASN A 165 -40.65 -13.15 -24.40
CA ASN A 165 -41.17 -14.32 -25.11
C ASN A 165 -42.63 -14.57 -24.77
N LYS A 166 -43.02 -14.50 -23.48
CA LYS A 166 -44.41 -14.66 -23.03
C LYS A 166 -45.29 -13.52 -23.58
N ASN A 167 -44.83 -12.28 -23.58
CA ASN A 167 -45.53 -11.14 -24.18
C ASN A 167 -45.78 -11.36 -25.68
N SER A 168 -44.79 -11.88 -26.40
CA SER A 168 -44.95 -12.25 -27.82
C SER A 168 -46.03 -13.33 -28.01
N ASP A 169 -46.02 -14.39 -27.19
CA ASP A 169 -47.03 -15.46 -27.29
C ASP A 169 -48.43 -14.98 -26.95
N ILE A 170 -48.58 -14.02 -26.02
CA ILE A 170 -49.86 -13.34 -25.74
C ILE A 170 -50.31 -12.55 -26.97
N ASN A 171 -49.43 -11.71 -27.53
CA ASN A 171 -49.74 -10.85 -28.67
C ASN A 171 -50.12 -11.65 -29.94
N TYR A 172 -49.56 -12.86 -30.10
CA TYR A 172 -49.93 -13.75 -31.20
C TYR A 172 -51.09 -14.69 -30.89
N GLY A 173 -51.78 -14.51 -29.75
CA GLY A 173 -52.93 -15.30 -29.34
C GLY A 173 -52.66 -16.73 -28.98
N LYS A 174 -51.40 -17.11 -28.77
CA LYS A 174 -50.99 -18.47 -28.33
C LYS A 174 -51.26 -18.71 -26.85
N VAL A 175 -51.22 -17.62 -26.05
CA VAL A 175 -51.55 -17.60 -24.64
C VAL A 175 -52.63 -16.59 -24.40
N ILE A 176 -53.71 -16.99 -23.75
CA ILE A 176 -54.85 -16.14 -23.36
C ILE A 176 -54.79 -16.02 -21.84
N LEU A 177 -54.72 -14.80 -21.33
CA LEU A 177 -54.75 -14.48 -19.91
C LEU A 177 -56.15 -13.93 -19.54
N ASN A 178 -56.59 -14.19 -18.32
CA ASN A 178 -57.68 -13.44 -17.74
C ASN A 178 -57.20 -12.06 -17.29
N ASP A 179 -58.11 -11.18 -16.87
CA ASP A 179 -57.77 -9.79 -16.53
C ASP A 179 -56.79 -9.68 -15.35
N GLU A 180 -56.86 -10.57 -14.36
CA GLU A 180 -55.96 -10.60 -13.21
C GLU A 180 -54.56 -11.08 -13.62
N GLU A 181 -54.49 -12.19 -14.34
CA GLU A 181 -53.23 -12.73 -14.88
C GLU A 181 -52.56 -11.74 -15.84
N ALA A 182 -53.32 -11.00 -16.62
CA ALA A 182 -52.81 -9.98 -17.52
C ALA A 182 -52.21 -8.82 -16.73
N LYS A 183 -52.89 -8.34 -15.70
CA LYS A 183 -52.38 -7.29 -14.83
C LYS A 183 -51.06 -7.70 -14.17
N ASP A 184 -51.04 -8.86 -13.53
CA ASP A 184 -49.83 -9.36 -12.85
C ASP A 184 -48.66 -9.54 -13.82
N PHE A 185 -48.93 -10.03 -15.03
CA PHE A 185 -47.93 -10.20 -16.05
C PHE A 185 -47.32 -8.86 -16.50
N TYR A 186 -48.17 -7.85 -16.81
CA TYR A 186 -47.67 -6.56 -17.29
C TYR A 186 -46.99 -5.77 -16.18
N GLU A 187 -47.40 -5.93 -14.91
CA GLU A 187 -46.67 -5.38 -13.77
C GLU A 187 -45.26 -6.02 -13.66
N HIS A 188 -45.18 -7.35 -13.74
CA HIS A 188 -43.89 -8.06 -13.74
C HIS A 188 -43.00 -7.67 -14.93
N LEU A 189 -43.56 -7.55 -16.14
CA LEU A 189 -42.82 -7.08 -17.32
C LEU A 189 -42.27 -5.69 -17.09
N GLY A 190 -43.05 -4.77 -16.57
CA GLY A 190 -42.61 -3.42 -16.23
C GLY A 190 -41.46 -3.41 -15.23
N ASN A 191 -41.55 -4.24 -14.20
CA ASN A 191 -40.54 -4.37 -13.17
C ASN A 191 -39.18 -4.87 -13.76
N ILE A 192 -39.22 -5.91 -14.59
CA ILE A 192 -37.97 -6.44 -15.17
C ILE A 192 -37.37 -5.54 -16.26
N GLU A 193 -38.22 -4.81 -17.00
CA GLU A 193 -37.74 -3.78 -17.95
C GLU A 193 -37.08 -2.63 -17.19
N TRP A 194 -37.63 -2.22 -16.05
CA TRP A 194 -37.07 -1.20 -15.18
C TRP A 194 -35.71 -1.68 -14.60
N ASP A 195 -35.64 -2.89 -14.01
CA ASP A 195 -34.42 -3.49 -13.49
C ASP A 195 -33.32 -3.48 -14.55
N ARG A 196 -33.66 -3.91 -15.78
CA ARG A 196 -32.72 -3.96 -16.89
C ARG A 196 -32.26 -2.56 -17.29
N HIS A 197 -33.20 -1.62 -17.44
CA HIS A 197 -32.86 -0.25 -17.80
C HIS A 197 -31.97 0.40 -16.74
N HIS A 198 -32.37 0.33 -15.47
CA HIS A 198 -31.63 0.88 -14.34
C HIS A 198 -30.21 0.28 -14.26
N TYR A 199 -30.09 -1.05 -14.35
CA TYR A 199 -28.80 -1.73 -14.29
C TYR A 199 -27.85 -1.26 -15.39
N TYR A 200 -28.30 -1.20 -16.64
CA TYR A 200 -27.41 -0.82 -17.75
C TYR A 200 -27.16 0.68 -17.87
N SER A 201 -28.11 1.52 -17.51
CA SER A 201 -27.96 2.98 -17.64
C SER A 201 -27.31 3.64 -16.42
N GLU A 202 -27.54 3.13 -15.22
CA GLU A 202 -27.08 3.76 -13.98
C GLU A 202 -25.99 2.94 -13.28
N VAL A 203 -26.22 1.63 -13.08
CA VAL A 203 -25.27 0.80 -12.33
C VAL A 203 -23.98 0.53 -13.13
N VAL A 204 -24.07 0.26 -14.43
CA VAL A 204 -22.89 -0.05 -15.26
C VAL A 204 -22.20 1.21 -15.75
N SER A 205 -22.94 2.30 -15.98
CA SER A 205 -22.38 3.57 -16.47
C SER A 205 -21.77 4.44 -15.36
N ASP A 206 -22.29 4.37 -14.15
CA ASP A 206 -21.82 5.12 -12.98
C ASP A 206 -20.89 4.27 -12.09
N ILE A 207 -19.73 3.90 -12.65
CA ILE A 207 -18.73 3.06 -11.98
C ILE A 207 -17.89 3.89 -10.99
N ASN A 208 -18.44 4.83 -10.27
CA ASN A 208 -17.70 5.57 -9.25
C ASN A 208 -18.36 5.53 -7.85
N PRO A 209 -18.75 4.37 -7.34
CA PRO A 209 -18.98 4.29 -5.91
C PRO A 209 -17.65 4.47 -5.19
N ASN A 210 -17.67 5.09 -4.02
CA ASN A 210 -16.57 4.96 -3.10
C ASN A 210 -16.26 3.47 -2.92
N TYR A 211 -15.09 3.00 -3.37
CA TYR A 211 -14.78 1.56 -3.38
C TYR A 211 -14.91 0.92 -1.98
N LYS A 212 -14.87 1.73 -0.92
CA LYS A 212 -15.04 1.29 0.47
C LYS A 212 -16.45 0.78 0.76
N ASP A 213 -17.46 1.28 0.05
CA ASP A 213 -18.86 0.89 0.22
C ASP A 213 -19.28 -0.12 -0.85
N TYR A 214 -18.35 -0.55 -1.71
CA TYR A 214 -18.66 -1.38 -2.88
C TYR A 214 -19.26 -2.75 -2.55
N PRO A 215 -18.84 -3.49 -1.49
CA PRO A 215 -19.48 -4.73 -1.09
C PRO A 215 -20.97 -4.57 -0.77
N GLN A 216 -21.31 -3.55 0.02
CA GLN A 216 -22.71 -3.23 0.40
C GLN A 216 -23.52 -2.76 -0.81
N TYR A 217 -22.90 -1.99 -1.69
CA TYR A 217 -23.51 -1.55 -2.93
C TYR A 217 -23.88 -2.73 -3.84
N LEU A 218 -22.98 -3.70 -4.04
CA LEU A 218 -23.25 -4.91 -4.83
C LEU A 218 -24.39 -5.76 -4.23
N GLN A 219 -24.42 -5.94 -2.92
CA GLN A 219 -25.50 -6.64 -2.23
C GLN A 219 -26.84 -5.91 -2.42
N LYS A 220 -26.82 -4.59 -2.31
CA LYS A 220 -27.99 -3.76 -2.49
C LYS A 220 -28.57 -3.87 -3.91
N ILE A 221 -27.71 -3.83 -4.94
CA ILE A 221 -28.18 -4.03 -6.32
C ILE A 221 -28.98 -5.35 -6.44
N ILE A 222 -28.47 -6.45 -5.87
CA ILE A 222 -29.16 -7.75 -5.93
C ILE A 222 -30.49 -7.72 -5.18
N THR A 223 -30.54 -7.11 -4.00
CA THR A 223 -31.76 -7.06 -3.18
C THR A 223 -32.83 -6.15 -3.76
N ASP A 224 -32.43 -5.08 -4.43
CA ASP A 224 -33.34 -4.07 -4.98
C ASP A 224 -33.97 -4.48 -6.34
N LEU A 225 -33.53 -5.59 -6.96
CA LEU A 225 -34.16 -6.11 -8.16
C LEU A 225 -35.65 -6.42 -7.91
N THR A 226 -36.52 -5.88 -8.73
CA THR A 226 -37.98 -6.00 -8.56
C THR A 226 -38.62 -7.07 -9.46
N GLY A 227 -38.03 -7.30 -10.64
CA GLY A 227 -38.48 -8.30 -11.61
C GLY A 227 -37.84 -9.70 -11.44
N VAL A 228 -36.93 -9.88 -10.47
CA VAL A 228 -36.28 -11.15 -10.18
C VAL A 228 -36.85 -11.77 -8.90
N PRO A 229 -37.26 -13.05 -8.89
CA PRO A 229 -37.84 -13.70 -7.71
C PRO A 229 -36.89 -13.69 -6.49
N GLU A 230 -37.45 -13.56 -5.28
CA GLU A 230 -36.69 -13.54 -4.02
C GLU A 230 -35.80 -14.77 -3.80
N SER A 231 -36.31 -15.97 -4.20
CA SER A 231 -35.51 -17.21 -4.12
C SER A 231 -34.27 -17.19 -5.01
N VAL A 232 -34.34 -16.48 -6.14
CA VAL A 232 -33.21 -16.32 -7.07
C VAL A 232 -32.24 -15.27 -6.55
N LYS A 233 -32.73 -14.16 -6.00
CA LYS A 233 -31.88 -13.16 -5.33
C LYS A 233 -31.07 -13.79 -4.19
N ALA A 234 -31.72 -14.64 -3.35
CA ALA A 234 -31.02 -15.38 -2.31
C ALA A 234 -29.92 -16.29 -2.87
N GLN A 235 -30.18 -17.00 -3.98
CA GLN A 235 -29.16 -17.81 -4.66
C GLN A 235 -28.03 -16.96 -5.24
N MET A 236 -28.33 -15.79 -5.81
CA MET A 236 -27.31 -14.86 -6.30
C MET A 236 -26.40 -14.40 -5.17
N LEU A 237 -26.94 -14.00 -4.02
CA LEU A 237 -26.19 -13.61 -2.85
C LEU A 237 -25.26 -14.74 -2.37
N ILE A 238 -25.75 -15.97 -2.27
CA ILE A 238 -24.93 -17.14 -1.91
C ILE A 238 -23.80 -17.35 -2.92
N LYS A 239 -24.12 -17.30 -4.20
CA LYS A 239 -23.17 -17.56 -5.27
C LYS A 239 -22.07 -16.50 -5.38
N THR A 240 -22.41 -15.25 -5.10
CA THR A 240 -21.49 -14.11 -5.21
C THR A 240 -20.76 -13.79 -3.91
N ASN A 241 -21.16 -14.39 -2.79
CA ASN A 241 -20.63 -14.10 -1.45
C ASN A 241 -19.11 -14.13 -1.39
N GLU A 242 -18.46 -15.16 -1.95
CA GLU A 242 -17.00 -15.28 -1.95
C GLU A 242 -16.29 -14.12 -2.66
N HIS A 243 -16.89 -13.59 -3.73
CA HIS A 243 -16.36 -12.44 -4.45
C HIS A 243 -16.55 -11.14 -3.67
N ILE A 244 -17.68 -11.00 -2.99
CA ILE A 244 -17.95 -9.86 -2.11
C ILE A 244 -16.97 -9.86 -0.93
N LEU A 245 -16.73 -11.02 -0.30
CA LEU A 245 -15.73 -11.18 0.76
C LEU A 245 -14.30 -10.87 0.30
N ASP A 246 -13.94 -11.14 -0.95
CA ASP A 246 -12.64 -10.75 -1.51
C ASP A 246 -12.49 -9.23 -1.58
N ILE A 247 -13.54 -8.52 -1.98
CA ILE A 247 -13.55 -7.06 -2.02
C ILE A 247 -13.47 -6.47 -0.61
N GLU A 248 -14.24 -7.01 0.33
CA GLU A 248 -14.16 -6.59 1.75
C GLU A 248 -12.77 -6.79 2.34
N TYR A 249 -12.13 -7.91 2.04
CA TYR A 249 -10.76 -8.19 2.49
C TYR A 249 -9.76 -7.19 1.87
N LEU A 250 -9.86 -6.91 0.56
CA LEU A 250 -9.04 -5.91 -0.12
C LEU A 250 -9.18 -4.53 0.54
N ILE A 251 -10.40 -4.13 0.87
CA ILE A 251 -10.68 -2.83 1.50
C ILE A 251 -10.06 -2.75 2.90
N ASN A 252 -10.24 -3.80 3.71
CA ASN A 252 -9.87 -3.80 5.13
C ASN A 252 -8.40 -4.15 5.35
N GLN A 253 -7.84 -5.10 4.59
CA GLN A 253 -6.48 -5.61 4.78
C GLN A 253 -5.49 -5.05 3.74
N LYS A 254 -5.97 -4.33 2.72
CA LYS A 254 -5.14 -3.79 1.63
C LYS A 254 -4.33 -4.87 0.91
N ASP A 255 -4.87 -6.09 0.87
CA ASP A 255 -4.23 -7.28 0.31
C ASP A 255 -5.26 -8.18 -0.39
N ILE A 256 -4.81 -9.20 -1.09
CA ILE A 256 -5.65 -10.12 -1.87
C ILE A 256 -5.87 -11.41 -1.09
N ARG A 257 -7.15 -11.71 -0.76
CA ARG A 257 -7.54 -12.88 0.03
C ARG A 257 -7.28 -14.21 -0.68
N ARG A 258 -7.55 -14.26 -1.99
CA ARG A 258 -7.44 -15.48 -2.80
C ARG A 258 -6.53 -15.29 -4.01
N PRO A 259 -5.18 -15.21 -3.82
CA PRO A 259 -4.23 -14.96 -4.91
C PRO A 259 -4.35 -15.96 -6.07
N ASP A 260 -4.61 -17.24 -5.75
CA ASP A 260 -4.75 -18.31 -6.74
C ASP A 260 -5.97 -18.13 -7.66
N VAL A 261 -6.97 -17.40 -7.24
CA VAL A 261 -8.15 -17.05 -8.03
C VAL A 261 -7.89 -15.82 -8.89
N TRP A 262 -7.25 -14.81 -8.30
CA TRP A 262 -7.12 -13.49 -8.90
C TRP A 262 -5.92 -13.32 -9.82
N PHE A 263 -4.89 -14.16 -9.69
CA PHE A 263 -3.68 -14.11 -10.52
C PHE A 263 -3.66 -15.16 -11.64
N LYS A 264 -4.75 -15.89 -11.84
CA LYS A 264 -4.92 -16.76 -13.02
C LYS A 264 -5.38 -15.92 -14.20
#